data_418005fca77c417ae435aac1836df5f2
#
_entry.id   418005fca77c417ae435aac1836df5f2
#
_cell.length_a   1.000
_cell.length_b   1.000
_cell.length_c   1.000
_cell.angle_alpha   90.00
_cell.angle_beta   90.00
_cell.angle_gamma   90.00
#
_symmetry.space_group_name_H-M   'P 1'
#
loop_
_entity.id
_entity.type
_entity.pdbx_description
1 polymer ?
#
loop_
_entity_poly.entity_id
_entity_poly.type
_entity_poly.pdbx_seq_one_letter_code
_entity_poly.pdbx_strand_id
1 'polypeptide(L)'
;MNLEINELQNFYTNTLLGSFCSKNISTLIKKNEAFIVRKNFNQENIVGYGYPIPYLDSLIKKNSNYLCLMPKNQGALLWPLKKNRSILVEQTEWPLESEISNFVIIAHGLENSDNPTKLLEETWRVLVPEGYLLIVVPNRSGFWARSDLTPFGFGRPYSVSQLSKLLIGNKFQILVTSATLLMPPTDNKFLFNSFKF
;
A
#
# COMPACT_ATOMS: atom_id res chain seq x y z
N MET A 1 6.76 -16.47 6.25
CA MET A 1 7.89 -16.03 5.42
C MET A 1 7.50 -14.66 4.89
N ASN A 2 8.27 -13.62 5.18
CA ASN A 2 8.00 -12.28 4.69
C ASN A 2 8.73 -12.12 3.36
N LEU A 3 8.08 -11.52 2.36
CA LEU A 3 8.72 -11.18 1.10
C LEU A 3 9.73 -10.05 1.30
N GLU A 4 10.91 -10.22 0.73
CA GLU A 4 11.92 -9.16 0.70
C GLU A 4 11.53 -8.06 -0.27
N ILE A 5 11.97 -6.84 0.03
CA ILE A 5 11.64 -5.67 -0.77
C ILE A 5 12.19 -5.76 -2.21
N ASN A 6 13.32 -6.46 -2.41
CA ASN A 6 13.90 -6.73 -3.72
C ASN A 6 13.01 -7.65 -4.57
N GLU A 7 12.33 -8.62 -3.95
CA GLU A 7 11.38 -9.50 -4.63
C GLU A 7 10.14 -8.72 -5.06
N LEU A 8 9.63 -7.83 -4.20
CA LEU A 8 8.57 -6.90 -4.52
C LEU A 8 8.96 -5.99 -5.68
N GLN A 9 10.15 -5.39 -5.63
CA GLN A 9 10.65 -4.57 -6.72
C GLN A 9 10.72 -5.34 -8.03
N ASN A 10 11.33 -6.54 -8.00
CA ASN A 10 11.44 -7.38 -9.20
C ASN A 10 10.07 -7.74 -9.77
N PHE A 11 9.10 -8.11 -8.92
CA PHE A 11 7.73 -8.39 -9.36
C PHE A 11 7.12 -7.19 -10.09
N TYR A 12 7.12 -6.02 -9.50
CA TYR A 12 6.46 -4.84 -10.07
C TYR A 12 7.17 -4.25 -11.30
N THR A 13 8.50 -4.35 -11.37
CA THR A 13 9.29 -3.76 -12.47
C THR A 13 9.53 -4.71 -13.63
N ASN A 14 9.65 -6.01 -13.38
CA ASN A 14 10.15 -6.97 -14.35
C ASN A 14 9.12 -8.02 -14.79
N THR A 15 7.90 -8.01 -14.22
CA THR A 15 6.87 -8.98 -14.61
C THR A 15 5.63 -8.33 -15.24
N LEU A 16 4.97 -9.08 -16.11
CA LEU A 16 3.68 -8.66 -16.70
C LEU A 16 2.59 -8.55 -15.65
N LEU A 17 2.55 -9.50 -14.70
CA LEU A 17 1.60 -9.49 -13.60
C LEU A 17 1.80 -8.27 -12.69
N GLY A 18 3.03 -7.92 -12.37
CA GLY A 18 3.36 -6.74 -11.57
C GLY A 18 2.96 -5.43 -12.24
N SER A 19 3.25 -5.29 -13.53
CA SER A 19 2.79 -4.15 -14.34
C SER A 19 1.27 -4.02 -14.37
N PHE A 20 0.59 -5.16 -14.54
CA PHE A 20 -0.87 -5.22 -14.52
C PHE A 20 -1.45 -4.84 -13.16
N CYS A 21 -0.89 -5.36 -12.07
CA CYS A 21 -1.29 -5.01 -10.71
C CYS A 21 -1.12 -3.52 -10.45
N SER A 22 0.06 -2.97 -10.73
CA SER A 22 0.35 -1.56 -10.55
C SER A 22 -0.67 -0.69 -11.27
N LYS A 23 -0.93 -0.97 -12.55
CA LYS A 23 -1.90 -0.22 -13.38
C LYS A 23 -3.32 -0.29 -12.81
N ASN A 24 -3.81 -1.49 -12.48
CA ASN A 24 -5.20 -1.66 -12.01
C ASN A 24 -5.42 -1.03 -10.64
N ILE A 25 -4.49 -1.25 -9.70
CA ILE A 25 -4.59 -0.68 -8.36
C ILE A 25 -4.45 0.85 -8.43
N SER A 26 -3.49 1.39 -9.17
CA SER A 26 -3.34 2.84 -9.35
C SER A 26 -4.57 3.48 -10.02
N THR A 27 -5.18 2.81 -10.99
CA THR A 27 -6.44 3.27 -11.61
C THR A 27 -7.57 3.33 -10.59
N LEU A 28 -7.68 2.30 -9.74
CA LEU A 28 -8.69 2.27 -8.69
C LEU A 28 -8.46 3.36 -7.63
N ILE A 29 -7.22 3.60 -7.26
CA ILE A 29 -6.83 4.70 -6.34
C ILE A 29 -7.26 6.04 -6.94
N LYS A 30 -6.91 6.32 -8.20
CA LYS A 30 -7.29 7.57 -8.89
C LYS A 30 -8.81 7.74 -8.98
N LYS A 31 -9.55 6.67 -9.28
CA LYS A 31 -11.02 6.72 -9.34
C LYS A 31 -11.64 7.14 -7.99
N ASN A 32 -11.00 6.77 -6.90
CA ASN A 32 -11.43 7.12 -5.55
C ASN A 32 -10.78 8.41 -5.01
N GLU A 33 -9.89 9.05 -5.77
CA GLU A 33 -9.17 10.27 -5.37
C GLU A 33 -10.14 11.42 -5.04
N ALA A 34 -11.29 11.51 -5.70
CA ALA A 34 -12.30 12.51 -5.41
C ALA A 34 -12.81 12.47 -3.95
N PHE A 35 -12.74 11.33 -3.26
CA PHE A 35 -13.04 11.22 -1.84
C PHE A 35 -11.88 11.69 -0.96
N ILE A 36 -10.64 11.64 -1.48
CA ILE A 36 -9.41 11.97 -0.78
C ILE A 36 -9.11 13.48 -0.90
N VAL A 37 -9.38 14.09 -2.08
CA VAL A 37 -8.94 15.45 -2.46
C VAL A 37 -9.87 16.57 -1.97
N ARG A 38 -10.91 16.29 -1.19
CA ARG A 38 -11.87 17.33 -0.75
C ARG A 38 -11.30 18.43 0.16
N LYS A 39 -10.06 18.30 0.64
CA LYS A 39 -9.35 19.37 1.35
C LYS A 39 -8.18 19.88 0.53
N ASN A 40 -8.17 21.18 0.22
CA ASN A 40 -7.04 21.90 -0.35
C ASN A 40 -5.87 21.92 0.66
N PHE A 41 -5.11 20.83 0.73
CA PHE A 41 -3.81 20.90 1.39
C PHE A 41 -2.86 21.65 0.44
N ASN A 42 -2.47 22.85 0.81
CA ASN A 42 -1.50 23.66 0.04
C ASN A 42 -0.15 22.95 -0.09
N GLN A 43 0.18 22.10 0.86
CA GLN A 43 1.36 21.25 0.88
C GLN A 43 0.96 19.90 1.50
N GLU A 44 1.05 18.83 0.73
CA GLU A 44 0.72 17.49 1.20
C GLU A 44 1.99 16.79 1.69
N ASN A 45 1.94 16.27 2.92
CA ASN A 45 2.94 15.36 3.44
C ASN A 45 2.41 13.93 3.32
N ILE A 46 3.04 13.11 2.49
CA ILE A 46 2.64 11.75 2.17
C ILE A 46 3.65 10.78 2.78
N VAL A 47 3.17 9.84 3.56
CA VAL A 47 3.98 8.74 4.11
C VAL A 47 3.54 7.43 3.49
N GLY A 48 4.48 6.72 2.88
CA GLY A 48 4.29 5.34 2.41
C GLY A 48 4.86 4.35 3.42
N TYR A 49 4.20 3.21 3.64
CA TYR A 49 4.71 2.14 4.49
C TYR A 49 4.64 0.78 3.79
N GLY A 50 5.68 -0.02 3.95
CA GLY A 50 5.87 -1.30 3.26
C GLY A 50 6.47 -1.11 1.86
N TYR A 51 5.77 -1.52 0.82
CA TYR A 51 6.17 -1.29 -0.58
C TYR A 51 5.10 -0.54 -1.38
N PRO A 52 4.83 0.73 -1.08
CA PRO A 52 3.82 1.55 -1.78
C PRO A 52 4.32 2.16 -3.10
N ILE A 53 5.59 2.02 -3.44
CA ILE A 53 6.26 2.67 -4.58
C ILE A 53 5.45 2.61 -5.88
N PRO A 54 4.87 1.46 -6.30
CA PRO A 54 4.14 1.37 -7.56
C PRO A 54 2.90 2.28 -7.63
N TYR A 55 2.44 2.78 -6.50
CA TYR A 55 1.22 3.58 -6.37
C TYR A 55 1.50 5.05 -6.03
N LEU A 56 2.67 5.35 -5.44
CA LEU A 56 3.04 6.68 -4.98
C LEU A 56 3.13 7.69 -6.13
N ASP A 57 3.65 7.30 -7.29
CA ASP A 57 3.76 8.18 -8.46
C ASP A 57 2.40 8.78 -8.88
N SER A 58 1.32 8.06 -8.61
CA SER A 58 -0.03 8.55 -8.91
C SER A 58 -0.59 9.53 -7.87
N LEU A 59 -0.01 9.56 -6.67
CA LEU A 59 -0.45 10.37 -5.53
C LEU A 59 0.42 11.61 -5.30
N ILE A 60 1.70 11.56 -5.74
CA ILE A 60 2.64 12.65 -5.55
C ILE A 60 2.34 13.79 -6.51
N LYS A 61 2.05 14.97 -5.98
CA LYS A 61 1.91 16.22 -6.73
C LYS A 61 3.25 17.00 -6.68
N LYS A 62 3.39 18.01 -7.54
CA LYS A 62 4.63 18.82 -7.66
C LYS A 62 5.12 19.41 -6.33
N ASN A 63 4.21 19.73 -5.43
CA ASN A 63 4.52 20.37 -4.13
C ASN A 63 4.39 19.41 -2.93
N SER A 64 4.21 18.11 -3.17
CA SER A 64 4.11 17.13 -2.08
C SER A 64 5.49 16.82 -1.50
N ASN A 65 5.57 16.76 -0.17
CA ASN A 65 6.64 16.07 0.52
C ASN A 65 6.24 14.61 0.67
N TYR A 66 7.16 13.71 0.43
CA TYR A 66 6.88 12.28 0.57
C TYR A 66 8.05 11.53 1.16
N LEU A 67 7.74 10.48 1.89
CA LEU A 67 8.69 9.58 2.52
C LEU A 67 8.17 8.15 2.43
N CYS A 68 9.05 7.17 2.18
CA CYS A 68 8.72 5.77 2.16
C CYS A 68 9.39 5.06 3.35
N LEU A 69 8.61 4.56 4.27
CA LEU A 69 9.05 3.80 5.43
C LEU A 69 9.05 2.32 5.08
N MET A 70 10.23 1.69 5.10
CA MET A 70 10.42 0.29 4.75
C MET A 70 10.68 -0.52 6.00
N PRO A 71 9.85 -1.55 6.29
CA PRO A 71 10.02 -2.35 7.51
C PRO A 71 11.33 -3.16 7.48
N LYS A 72 12.05 -3.19 8.60
CA LYS A 72 13.33 -3.91 8.72
C LYS A 72 13.23 -5.39 8.35
N ASN A 73 12.11 -6.02 8.63
CA ASN A 73 11.90 -7.43 8.31
C ASN A 73 11.67 -7.71 6.80
N GLN A 74 11.51 -6.68 5.97
CA GLN A 74 11.40 -6.79 4.51
C GLN A 74 12.65 -6.23 3.80
N GLY A 75 13.48 -5.43 4.49
CA GLY A 75 14.64 -4.75 3.92
C GLY A 75 14.28 -3.39 3.33
N ALA A 76 15.26 -2.75 2.68
CA ALA A 76 15.08 -1.43 2.06
C ALA A 76 15.79 -1.30 0.73
N LEU A 77 15.31 -0.38 -0.09
CA LEU A 77 15.96 0.06 -1.33
C LEU A 77 15.99 1.59 -1.40
N LEU A 78 16.92 2.11 -2.18
CA LEU A 78 17.00 3.55 -2.43
C LEU A 78 15.89 3.98 -3.39
N TRP A 79 15.00 4.86 -2.94
CA TRP A 79 13.93 5.39 -3.78
C TRP A 79 13.58 6.83 -3.43
N PRO A 80 13.40 7.72 -4.44
CA PRO A 80 13.91 7.59 -5.81
C PRO A 80 15.44 7.55 -5.84
N LEU A 81 16.03 6.88 -6.82
CA LEU A 81 17.50 6.67 -6.89
C LEU A 81 18.32 7.96 -6.80
N LYS A 82 17.85 9.06 -7.43
CA LYS A 82 18.59 10.34 -7.45
C LYS A 82 18.46 11.16 -6.16
N LYS A 83 17.38 10.96 -5.39
CA LYS A 83 17.09 11.72 -4.17
C LYS A 83 16.37 10.81 -3.19
N ASN A 84 17.14 9.97 -2.50
CA ASN A 84 16.56 8.99 -1.60
C ASN A 84 15.55 9.60 -0.63
N ARG A 85 14.37 9.01 -0.61
CA ARG A 85 13.22 9.31 0.26
C ARG A 85 12.71 8.05 0.96
N SER A 86 13.55 7.03 1.07
CA SER A 86 13.22 5.80 1.78
C SER A 86 14.06 5.66 3.05
N ILE A 87 13.44 5.16 4.11
CA ILE A 87 14.05 4.94 5.42
C ILE A 87 13.65 3.54 5.90
N LEU A 88 14.63 2.81 6.44
CA LEU A 88 14.40 1.54 7.13
C LEU A 88 13.88 1.82 8.53
N VAL A 89 12.75 1.23 8.90
CA VAL A 89 12.08 1.50 10.19
C VAL A 89 11.64 0.22 10.90
N GLU A 90 11.47 0.33 12.22
CA GLU A 90 10.69 -0.67 12.98
C GLU A 90 9.21 -0.61 12.58
N GLN A 91 8.48 -1.72 12.72
CA GLN A 91 7.08 -1.77 12.29
C GLN A 91 6.18 -0.81 13.07
N THR A 92 6.51 -0.54 14.31
CA THR A 92 5.63 0.16 15.28
C THR A 92 6.27 1.41 15.87
N GLU A 93 7.42 1.83 15.36
CA GLU A 93 8.13 3.04 15.80
C GLU A 93 8.68 3.76 14.59
N TRP A 94 8.00 4.81 14.16
CA TRP A 94 8.41 5.60 13.02
C TRP A 94 9.14 6.87 13.46
N PRO A 95 10.27 7.22 12.82
CA PRO A 95 11.04 8.42 13.16
C PRO A 95 10.37 9.69 12.64
N LEU A 96 9.09 9.84 12.95
CA LEU A 96 8.24 10.95 12.54
C LEU A 96 7.55 11.56 13.75
N GLU A 97 7.36 12.87 13.71
CA GLU A 97 6.55 13.58 14.70
C GLU A 97 5.07 13.16 14.59
N SER A 98 4.32 13.37 15.67
CA SER A 98 2.86 13.19 15.66
C SER A 98 2.21 14.25 14.77
N GLU A 99 1.09 13.88 14.13
CA GLU A 99 0.27 14.80 13.34
C GLU A 99 1.03 15.54 12.22
N ILE A 100 1.99 14.87 11.57
CA ILE A 100 2.78 15.46 10.48
C ILE A 100 2.28 15.08 9.09
N SER A 101 1.59 13.95 8.95
CA SER A 101 1.19 13.41 7.64
C SER A 101 -0.27 13.65 7.32
N ASN A 102 -0.55 14.20 6.14
CA ASN A 102 -1.91 14.38 5.63
C ASN A 102 -2.46 13.07 5.03
N PHE A 103 -1.56 12.22 4.54
CA PHE A 103 -1.92 11.00 3.83
C PHE A 103 -0.90 9.90 4.11
N VAL A 104 -1.39 8.76 4.57
CA VAL A 104 -0.57 7.55 4.72
C VAL A 104 -1.08 6.49 3.74
N ILE A 105 -0.15 5.83 3.03
CA ILE A 105 -0.45 4.66 2.20
C ILE A 105 0.31 3.45 2.72
N ILE A 106 -0.40 2.38 3.02
CA ILE A 106 0.17 1.08 3.41
C ILE A 106 -0.06 0.08 2.27
N ALA A 107 1.01 -0.47 1.72
CA ALA A 107 0.95 -1.54 0.73
C ALA A 107 2.04 -2.56 1.00
N HIS A 108 1.72 -3.85 0.95
CA HIS A 108 2.61 -4.96 1.34
C HIS A 108 3.20 -4.80 2.75
N GLY A 109 2.47 -4.12 3.64
CA GLY A 109 2.89 -3.83 5.00
C GLY A 109 1.97 -4.44 6.05
N LEU A 110 0.66 -4.20 5.95
CA LEU A 110 -0.30 -4.65 6.97
C LEU A 110 -0.42 -6.17 7.04
N GLU A 111 -0.47 -6.86 5.89
CA GLU A 111 -0.54 -8.32 5.79
C GLU A 111 0.73 -9.02 6.28
N ASN A 112 1.86 -8.30 6.29
CA ASN A 112 3.16 -8.77 6.74
C ASN A 112 3.52 -8.28 8.16
N SER A 113 2.61 -7.56 8.82
CA SER A 113 2.84 -7.06 10.17
C SER A 113 2.64 -8.14 11.23
N ASP A 114 3.58 -8.23 12.17
CA ASP A 114 3.47 -9.08 13.36
C ASP A 114 2.43 -8.54 14.35
N ASN A 115 2.27 -7.20 14.39
CA ASN A 115 1.31 -6.53 15.24
C ASN A 115 0.54 -5.43 14.47
N PRO A 116 -0.51 -5.81 13.70
CA PRO A 116 -1.29 -4.86 12.90
C PRO A 116 -1.94 -3.75 13.72
N THR A 117 -2.33 -4.03 14.98
CA THR A 117 -2.92 -3.01 15.86
C THR A 117 -1.91 -1.91 16.19
N LYS A 118 -0.71 -2.28 16.64
CA LYS A 118 0.35 -1.29 16.92
C LYS A 118 0.78 -0.52 15.68
N LEU A 119 0.83 -1.18 14.52
CA LEU A 119 1.10 -0.51 13.24
C LEU A 119 0.02 0.56 12.94
N LEU A 120 -1.23 0.26 13.19
CA LEU A 120 -2.33 1.21 12.98
C LEU A 120 -2.35 2.32 14.05
N GLU A 121 -1.99 2.02 15.29
CA GLU A 121 -1.80 3.04 16.35
C GLU A 121 -0.70 4.03 15.96
N GLU A 122 0.43 3.54 15.44
CA GLU A 122 1.52 4.39 14.95
C GLU A 122 1.12 5.19 13.71
N THR A 123 0.37 4.58 12.79
CA THR A 123 -0.22 5.27 11.65
C THR A 123 -1.16 6.39 12.10
N TRP A 124 -1.99 6.13 13.10
CA TRP A 124 -2.87 7.13 13.70
C TRP A 124 -2.09 8.28 14.32
N ARG A 125 -1.03 7.99 15.04
CA ARG A 125 -0.17 8.99 15.69
C ARG A 125 0.42 10.00 14.70
N VAL A 126 0.87 9.54 13.54
CA VAL A 126 1.52 10.41 12.54
C VAL A 126 0.53 11.13 11.64
N LEU A 127 -0.71 10.68 11.53
CA LEU A 127 -1.74 11.36 10.75
C LEU A 127 -2.21 12.64 11.45
N VAL A 128 -2.33 13.72 10.68
CA VAL A 128 -3.01 14.93 11.15
C VAL A 128 -4.48 14.65 11.43
N PRO A 129 -5.17 15.45 12.25
CA PRO A 129 -6.64 15.37 12.37
C PRO A 129 -7.31 15.42 11.00
N GLU A 130 -8.24 14.48 10.77
CA GLU A 130 -8.91 14.28 9.49
C GLU A 130 -7.97 13.94 8.31
N GLY A 131 -6.77 13.45 8.59
CA GLY A 131 -5.87 12.85 7.60
C GLY A 131 -6.41 11.53 7.06
N TYR A 132 -5.89 11.09 5.92
CA TYR A 132 -6.39 9.92 5.20
C TYR A 132 -5.41 8.75 5.26
N LEU A 133 -5.96 7.56 5.43
CA LEU A 133 -5.24 6.30 5.34
C LEU A 133 -5.78 5.50 4.14
N LEU A 134 -4.88 5.12 3.24
CA LEU A 134 -5.14 4.17 2.16
C LEU A 134 -4.43 2.85 2.47
N ILE A 135 -5.15 1.75 2.39
CA ILE A 135 -4.58 0.41 2.60
C ILE A 135 -4.82 -0.44 1.35
N VAL A 136 -3.76 -1.07 0.86
CA VAL A 136 -3.80 -2.07 -0.20
C VAL A 136 -3.38 -3.40 0.41
N VAL A 137 -4.32 -4.34 0.51
CA VAL A 137 -4.09 -5.67 1.09
C VAL A 137 -4.72 -6.77 0.26
N PRO A 138 -4.18 -8.00 0.27
CA PRO A 138 -4.80 -9.13 -0.41
C PRO A 138 -6.13 -9.50 0.27
N ASN A 139 -7.16 -9.72 -0.57
CA ASN A 139 -8.44 -10.23 -0.11
C ASN A 139 -8.34 -11.75 0.11
N ARG A 140 -8.63 -12.22 1.32
CA ARG A 140 -8.62 -13.65 1.69
C ARG A 140 -9.43 -14.54 0.76
N SER A 141 -10.53 -14.04 0.21
CA SER A 141 -11.39 -14.78 -0.72
C SER A 141 -10.93 -14.68 -2.17
N GLY A 142 -9.95 -13.81 -2.47
CA GLY A 142 -9.46 -13.57 -3.83
C GLY A 142 -8.47 -14.65 -4.31
N PHE A 143 -8.36 -14.80 -5.61
CA PHE A 143 -7.42 -15.74 -6.23
C PHE A 143 -5.96 -15.36 -5.98
N TRP A 144 -5.66 -14.05 -5.94
CA TRP A 144 -4.30 -13.53 -5.74
C TRP A 144 -3.74 -13.86 -4.37
N ALA A 145 -4.58 -13.89 -3.33
CA ALA A 145 -4.20 -14.27 -1.97
C ALA A 145 -3.91 -15.77 -1.80
N ARG A 146 -4.15 -16.58 -2.84
CA ARG A 146 -3.96 -18.05 -2.85
C ARG A 146 -2.92 -18.49 -3.87
N SER A 147 -2.19 -17.56 -4.45
CA SER A 147 -1.25 -17.83 -5.54
C SER A 147 0.17 -17.43 -5.13
N ASP A 148 1.08 -18.38 -5.15
CA ASP A 148 2.51 -18.15 -4.89
C ASP A 148 3.21 -17.46 -6.07
N LEU A 149 2.50 -17.23 -7.19
CA LEU A 149 3.02 -16.50 -8.35
C LEU A 149 3.14 -14.99 -8.10
N THR A 150 2.56 -14.49 -7.01
CA THR A 150 2.47 -13.06 -6.74
C THR A 150 2.73 -12.74 -5.28
N PRO A 151 3.21 -11.52 -4.98
CA PRO A 151 3.40 -11.06 -3.61
C PRO A 151 2.15 -11.12 -2.73
N PHE A 152 0.96 -11.10 -3.34
CA PHE A 152 -0.31 -11.13 -2.61
C PHE A 152 -0.64 -12.49 -2.00
N GLY A 153 0.05 -13.57 -2.40
CA GLY A 153 -0.06 -14.90 -1.81
C GLY A 153 0.67 -15.07 -0.49
N PHE A 154 1.49 -14.08 -0.12
CA PHE A 154 2.29 -14.11 1.10
C PHE A 154 1.65 -13.22 2.19
N GLY A 155 2.02 -13.47 3.46
CA GLY A 155 1.47 -12.74 4.59
C GLY A 155 0.07 -13.22 5.00
N ARG A 156 -0.64 -12.39 5.72
CA ARG A 156 -1.99 -12.69 6.28
C ARG A 156 -3.06 -11.92 5.51
N PRO A 157 -3.76 -12.54 4.55
CA PRO A 157 -4.80 -11.84 3.81
C PRO A 157 -6.01 -11.54 4.70
N TYR A 158 -6.70 -10.44 4.42
CA TYR A 158 -7.87 -9.99 5.16
C TYR A 158 -9.17 -10.24 4.40
N SER A 159 -10.23 -10.67 5.08
CA SER A 159 -11.57 -10.46 4.56
C SER A 159 -11.98 -8.99 4.77
N VAL A 160 -12.95 -8.50 4.00
CA VAL A 160 -13.48 -7.14 4.16
C VAL A 160 -13.93 -6.90 5.61
N SER A 161 -14.67 -7.86 6.20
CA SER A 161 -15.14 -7.75 7.58
C SER A 161 -14.01 -7.72 8.61
N GLN A 162 -12.95 -8.52 8.42
CA GLN A 162 -11.78 -8.52 9.32
C GLN A 162 -11.03 -7.20 9.27
N LEU A 163 -10.76 -6.68 8.06
CA LEU A 163 -10.11 -5.39 7.88
C LEU A 163 -10.95 -4.26 8.48
N SER A 164 -12.25 -4.25 8.21
CA SER A 164 -13.17 -3.23 8.75
C SER A 164 -13.18 -3.22 10.28
N LYS A 165 -13.28 -4.39 10.92
CA LYS A 165 -13.24 -4.49 12.39
C LYS A 165 -11.93 -3.99 12.96
N LEU A 166 -10.80 -4.34 12.32
CA LEU A 166 -9.47 -3.90 12.72
C LEU A 166 -9.34 -2.37 12.64
N LEU A 167 -9.78 -1.77 11.54
CA LEU A 167 -9.71 -0.31 11.33
C LEU A 167 -10.61 0.45 12.31
N ILE A 168 -11.85 0.05 12.45
CA ILE A 168 -12.80 0.68 13.38
C ILE A 168 -12.30 0.56 14.82
N GLY A 169 -11.78 -0.61 15.23
CA GLY A 169 -11.17 -0.83 16.54
C GLY A 169 -9.95 0.07 16.82
N ASN A 170 -9.27 0.53 15.77
CA ASN A 170 -8.15 1.49 15.83
C ASN A 170 -8.58 2.93 15.48
N LYS A 171 -9.85 3.29 15.68
CA LYS A 171 -10.41 4.65 15.55
C LYS A 171 -10.49 5.19 14.11
N PHE A 172 -10.25 4.39 13.09
CA PHE A 172 -10.41 4.79 11.70
C PHE A 172 -11.87 4.70 11.25
N GLN A 173 -12.34 5.73 10.54
CA GLN A 173 -13.61 5.71 9.84
C GLN A 173 -13.39 5.24 8.40
N ILE A 174 -14.12 4.23 7.96
CA ILE A 174 -14.04 3.71 6.60
C ILE A 174 -14.90 4.58 5.68
N LEU A 175 -14.27 5.24 4.73
CA LEU A 175 -14.95 6.08 3.74
C LEU A 175 -15.30 5.30 2.47
N VAL A 176 -14.37 4.47 1.99
CA VAL A 176 -14.52 3.71 0.75
C VAL A 176 -13.87 2.35 0.90
N THR A 177 -14.51 1.32 0.37
CA THR A 177 -13.93 0.00 0.17
C THR A 177 -14.10 -0.39 -1.29
N SER A 178 -13.02 -0.78 -1.94
CA SER A 178 -13.01 -1.18 -3.34
C SER A 178 -12.18 -2.43 -3.55
N ALA A 179 -12.46 -3.19 -4.59
CA ALA A 179 -11.70 -4.37 -4.96
C ALA A 179 -11.33 -4.34 -6.44
N THR A 180 -10.17 -4.89 -6.76
CA THR A 180 -9.67 -5.09 -8.11
C THR A 180 -8.96 -6.44 -8.20
N LEU A 181 -8.40 -6.79 -9.35
CA LEU A 181 -7.70 -8.05 -9.59
C LEU A 181 -8.60 -9.26 -9.30
N LEU A 182 -9.84 -9.21 -9.79
CA LEU A 182 -10.86 -10.23 -9.52
C LEU A 182 -10.62 -11.55 -10.27
N MET A 183 -9.80 -11.53 -11.33
CA MET A 183 -9.42 -12.72 -12.09
C MET A 183 -8.22 -13.44 -11.45
N PRO A 184 -8.02 -14.74 -11.69
CA PRO A 184 -6.83 -15.45 -11.26
C PRO A 184 -5.55 -14.87 -11.88
N PRO A 185 -4.43 -14.79 -11.14
CA PRO A 185 -3.14 -14.46 -11.73
C PRO A 185 -2.73 -15.61 -12.67
N THR A 186 -2.24 -15.26 -13.86
CA THR A 186 -1.81 -16.23 -14.85
C THR A 186 -0.58 -15.73 -15.61
N ASP A 187 0.41 -16.58 -15.78
CA ASP A 187 1.59 -16.31 -16.61
C ASP A 187 1.31 -16.61 -18.09
N ASN A 188 0.16 -17.19 -18.41
CA ASN A 188 -0.23 -17.46 -19.79
C ASN A 188 -0.61 -16.16 -20.50
N LYS A 189 0.28 -15.70 -21.39
CA LYS A 189 0.11 -14.44 -22.15
C LYS A 189 -1.20 -14.39 -22.95
N PHE A 190 -1.69 -15.53 -23.41
CA PHE A 190 -2.92 -15.61 -24.20
C PHE A 190 -4.16 -15.36 -23.34
N LEU A 191 -4.25 -16.02 -22.19
CA LEU A 191 -5.30 -15.78 -21.20
C LEU A 191 -5.21 -14.36 -20.63
N PHE A 192 -4.00 -13.91 -20.34
CA PHE A 192 -3.76 -12.55 -19.83
C PHE A 192 -4.26 -11.46 -20.80
N ASN A 193 -4.06 -11.62 -22.11
CA ASN A 193 -4.53 -10.67 -23.11
C ASN A 193 -6.05 -10.69 -23.29
N SER A 194 -6.71 -11.84 -23.05
CA SER A 194 -8.17 -11.95 -23.11
C SER A 194 -8.89 -11.16 -22.01
N PHE A 195 -8.18 -10.78 -20.94
CA PHE A 195 -8.70 -10.03 -19.80
C PHE A 195 -8.34 -8.53 -19.81
N LYS A 196 -7.72 -8.05 -20.89
CA LYS A 196 -7.37 -6.61 -21.08
C LYS A 196 -8.56 -5.79 -21.62
N PHE A 197 -9.70 -5.79 -20.93
CA PHE A 197 -10.80 -4.89 -21.23
C PHE A 197 -10.98 -3.82 -20.17
#